data_d05085d92d918bc28ee7b8f0cc754c7c
#
_entry.id   d05085d92d918bc28ee7b8f0cc754c7c
#
_cell.length_a   1.000
_cell.length_b   1.000
_cell.length_c   1.000
_cell.angle_alpha   90.00
_cell.angle_beta   90.00
_cell.angle_gamma   90.00
#
_symmetry.space_group_name_H-M   'P 1'
#
loop_
_entity.id
_entity.type
_entity.pdbx_description
1 polymer ?
#
loop_
_entity_poly.entity_id
_entity_poly.type
_entity_poly.pdbx_seq_one_letter_code
_entity_poly.pdbx_strand_id
1 'polypeptide(L)'
;MLKYNTRIKLLSISILSLILVGMFSIPVSGIAYQVALKKGTEQFVIEQYNDSAWKSTVNSSSDPSEWFEGDANVTGAKSKTTIKGWNYRVWEAYDAFTSIFLPKFFSTEDLIPLLGLLELQGYNETTINTNYTNNYTLWYGIRSVWNFTDSTFMEKPSYTEGILVLQNPLDYEKILDDYNNLASELNSNPIITGPPYFYNFPNLTADGFLWMLAFNGLALAKPFPEYAENLINGLGCENVSFSFNVNNKQAALIFNKTGITNYTVEIYYGPQGTLSKFIVKDIADDTIYQIISRNSDWIFYTILIIIVAGIAGLIGYTILRKKKLKR
;
A
#
# COMPACT_ATOMS: atom_id res chain seq x y z
N MET A 1 62.02 -27.16 -26.41
CA MET A 1 61.72 -26.27 -25.28
C MET A 1 60.70 -25.18 -25.59
N LEU A 2 60.66 -24.60 -26.77
CA LEU A 2 59.70 -23.51 -27.12
C LEU A 2 58.21 -23.93 -27.12
N LYS A 3 57.87 -25.17 -27.47
CA LYS A 3 56.47 -25.68 -27.48
C LYS A 3 55.85 -25.84 -26.11
N TYR A 4 56.62 -26.02 -25.05
CA TYR A 4 56.11 -26.20 -23.69
C TYR A 4 55.68 -24.86 -23.06
N ASN A 5 56.47 -23.82 -23.26
CA ASN A 5 56.16 -22.45 -22.77
C ASN A 5 54.92 -21.82 -23.42
N THR A 6 54.66 -22.17 -24.71
CA THR A 6 53.44 -21.63 -25.41
C THR A 6 52.16 -22.28 -24.89
N ARG A 7 52.21 -23.58 -24.53
CA ARG A 7 51.06 -24.28 -23.94
C ARG A 7 50.71 -23.77 -22.54
N ILE A 8 51.73 -23.49 -21.72
CA ILE A 8 51.55 -22.93 -20.38
C ILE A 8 50.95 -21.51 -20.47
N LYS A 9 51.42 -20.67 -21.40
CA LYS A 9 50.87 -19.32 -21.61
C LYS A 9 49.42 -19.35 -22.11
N LEU A 10 49.08 -20.27 -23.00
CA LEU A 10 47.68 -20.43 -23.47
C LEU A 10 46.77 -20.96 -22.36
N LEU A 11 47.24 -21.87 -21.53
CA LEU A 11 46.48 -22.37 -20.37
C LEU A 11 46.25 -21.26 -19.32
N SER A 12 47.26 -20.43 -19.05
CA SER A 12 47.17 -19.29 -18.13
C SER A 12 46.21 -18.21 -18.64
N ILE A 13 46.18 -17.93 -19.94
CA ILE A 13 45.24 -16.99 -20.57
C ILE A 13 43.80 -17.54 -20.51
N SER A 14 43.62 -18.86 -20.75
CA SER A 14 42.31 -19.49 -20.67
C SER A 14 41.76 -19.50 -19.23
N ILE A 15 42.61 -19.77 -18.24
CA ILE A 15 42.22 -19.72 -16.82
C ILE A 15 41.91 -18.28 -16.40
N LEU A 16 42.71 -17.29 -16.85
CA LEU A 16 42.46 -15.89 -16.53
C LEU A 16 41.18 -15.39 -17.18
N SER A 17 40.87 -15.81 -18.41
CA SER A 17 39.59 -15.45 -19.06
C SER A 17 38.38 -16.12 -18.41
N LEU A 18 38.52 -17.38 -17.94
CA LEU A 18 37.45 -18.04 -17.15
C LEU A 18 37.22 -17.35 -15.81
N ILE A 19 38.26 -16.90 -15.12
CA ILE A 19 38.16 -16.14 -13.85
C ILE A 19 37.52 -14.76 -14.13
N LEU A 20 37.91 -14.07 -15.19
CA LEU A 20 37.31 -12.82 -15.60
C LEU A 20 35.81 -12.97 -15.94
N VAL A 21 35.43 -13.99 -16.72
CA VAL A 21 34.02 -14.28 -17.03
C VAL A 21 33.26 -14.69 -15.77
N GLY A 22 33.88 -15.45 -14.85
CA GLY A 22 33.27 -15.77 -13.55
C GLY A 22 33.13 -14.57 -12.62
N MET A 23 33.98 -13.54 -12.74
CA MET A 23 33.86 -12.30 -11.96
C MET A 23 32.80 -11.34 -12.52
N PHE A 24 32.44 -11.43 -13.80
CA PHE A 24 31.37 -10.65 -14.41
C PHE A 24 29.99 -11.33 -14.38
N SER A 25 29.92 -12.61 -14.03
CA SER A 25 28.69 -13.25 -13.59
C SER A 25 28.45 -13.00 -12.09
N ILE A 26 28.46 -11.73 -11.67
CA ILE A 26 27.75 -11.36 -10.45
C ILE A 26 26.30 -11.69 -10.79
N PRO A 27 25.64 -12.66 -10.14
CA PRO A 27 24.21 -12.73 -10.24
C PRO A 27 23.75 -11.32 -9.85
N VAL A 28 23.04 -10.63 -10.71
CA VAL A 28 22.24 -9.50 -10.30
C VAL A 28 21.25 -10.13 -9.32
N SER A 29 21.66 -10.20 -8.05
CA SER A 29 20.75 -10.55 -6.97
C SER A 29 19.74 -9.44 -7.00
N GLY A 30 18.59 -9.72 -7.62
CA GLY A 30 17.47 -8.81 -7.59
C GLY A 30 17.26 -8.36 -6.15
N ILE A 31 16.98 -7.09 -5.93
CA ILE A 31 16.73 -6.54 -4.60
C ILE A 31 15.68 -7.44 -3.94
N ALA A 32 16.05 -8.10 -2.84
CA ALA A 32 15.11 -8.94 -2.11
C ALA A 32 14.22 -8.04 -1.25
N TYR A 33 13.04 -7.75 -1.74
CA TYR A 33 12.06 -6.97 -0.99
C TYR A 33 11.51 -7.74 0.22
N GLN A 34 11.34 -7.04 1.32
CA GLN A 34 10.88 -7.61 2.59
C GLN A 34 9.67 -6.85 3.12
N VAL A 35 8.64 -7.59 3.46
CA VAL A 35 7.46 -7.03 4.12
C VAL A 35 7.76 -6.67 5.57
N ALA A 36 7.41 -5.44 5.93
CA ALA A 36 7.57 -4.93 7.29
C ALA A 36 6.24 -4.88 8.07
N LEU A 37 5.15 -5.42 7.50
CA LEU A 37 3.82 -5.45 8.12
C LEU A 37 3.85 -6.06 9.52
N LYS A 38 3.06 -5.51 10.43
CA LYS A 38 2.89 -6.04 11.78
C LYS A 38 1.40 -6.19 12.10
N LYS A 39 1.08 -7.25 12.86
CA LYS A 39 -0.24 -7.38 13.47
C LYS A 39 -0.44 -6.28 14.50
N GLY A 40 -1.61 -5.71 14.54
CA GLY A 40 -1.92 -4.66 15.51
C GLY A 40 -2.98 -3.69 15.01
N THR A 41 -3.32 -2.79 15.89
CA THR A 41 -4.28 -1.72 15.62
C THR A 41 -3.56 -0.40 15.47
N GLU A 42 -3.89 0.33 14.43
CA GLU A 42 -3.43 1.68 14.15
C GLU A 42 -4.65 2.62 14.19
N GLN A 43 -4.51 3.75 14.88
CA GLN A 43 -5.57 4.75 14.99
C GLN A 43 -5.20 5.98 14.18
N PHE A 44 -6.16 6.50 13.43
CA PHE A 44 -6.03 7.70 12.62
C PHE A 44 -6.89 8.83 13.21
N VAL A 45 -6.43 10.06 13.03
CA VAL A 45 -7.14 11.26 13.46
C VAL A 45 -7.09 12.30 12.34
N ILE A 46 -8.21 12.97 12.09
CA ILE A 46 -8.25 14.14 11.22
C ILE A 46 -7.69 15.32 12.01
N GLU A 47 -6.48 15.75 11.65
CA GLU A 47 -5.83 16.90 12.31
C GLU A 47 -6.32 18.23 11.74
N GLN A 48 -6.63 18.27 10.44
CA GLN A 48 -7.00 19.50 9.77
C GLN A 48 -8.03 19.20 8.67
N TYR A 49 -9.03 20.05 8.61
CA TYR A 49 -9.95 20.17 7.49
C TYR A 49 -10.38 21.62 7.32
N ASN A 50 -10.20 22.15 6.12
CA ASN A 50 -10.66 23.48 5.70
C ASN A 50 -11.68 23.33 4.59
N ASP A 51 -12.98 23.42 4.96
CA ASP A 51 -14.10 23.25 4.04
C ASP A 51 -14.09 24.24 2.87
N SER A 52 -13.77 25.51 3.14
CA SER A 52 -13.71 26.55 2.10
C SER A 52 -12.62 26.28 1.10
N ALA A 53 -11.41 25.89 1.58
CA ALA A 53 -10.29 25.56 0.71
C ALA A 53 -10.56 24.27 -0.07
N TRP A 54 -11.18 23.26 0.53
CA TRP A 54 -11.59 22.03 -0.17
C TRP A 54 -12.52 22.35 -1.33
N LYS A 55 -13.59 23.09 -1.06
CA LYS A 55 -14.63 23.45 -2.04
C LYS A 55 -14.11 24.34 -3.16
N SER A 56 -13.10 25.15 -2.92
CA SER A 56 -12.48 25.99 -3.96
C SER A 56 -11.37 25.31 -4.74
N THR A 57 -10.82 24.20 -4.25
CA THR A 57 -9.65 23.56 -4.83
C THR A 57 -9.96 22.17 -5.38
N VAL A 58 -10.57 21.30 -4.58
CA VAL A 58 -10.80 19.89 -4.92
C VAL A 58 -12.12 19.72 -5.64
N ASN A 59 -13.24 20.00 -4.96
CA ASN A 59 -14.58 19.84 -5.53
C ASN A 59 -15.58 20.69 -4.75
N SER A 60 -16.37 21.53 -5.45
CA SER A 60 -17.36 22.42 -4.83
C SER A 60 -18.57 21.70 -4.24
N SER A 61 -18.86 20.50 -4.69
CA SER A 61 -20.06 19.73 -4.36
C SER A 61 -19.82 18.57 -3.40
N SER A 62 -18.54 18.30 -3.06
CA SER A 62 -18.16 17.19 -2.21
C SER A 62 -17.29 17.61 -1.02
N ASP A 63 -17.10 16.68 -0.11
CA ASP A 63 -16.21 16.82 1.03
C ASP A 63 -15.37 15.52 1.22
N PRO A 64 -14.42 15.46 2.17
CA PRO A 64 -13.61 14.28 2.40
C PRO A 64 -14.37 12.99 2.70
N SER A 65 -15.67 13.04 3.05
CA SER A 65 -16.47 11.82 3.30
C SER A 65 -16.72 10.99 2.02
N GLU A 66 -16.50 11.56 0.84
CA GLU A 66 -16.49 10.80 -0.41
C GLU A 66 -15.23 9.93 -0.58
N TRP A 67 -14.14 10.30 0.09
CA TRP A 67 -12.89 9.54 0.04
C TRP A 67 -12.73 8.61 1.25
N PHE A 68 -13.26 9.03 2.41
CA PHE A 68 -13.17 8.30 3.67
C PHE A 68 -14.56 8.29 4.32
N GLU A 69 -15.06 7.10 4.60
CA GLU A 69 -16.41 6.94 5.15
C GLU A 69 -16.56 7.49 6.59
N GLY A 70 -17.77 7.91 6.93
CA GLY A 70 -18.14 8.43 8.24
C GLY A 70 -17.87 9.93 8.37
N ASP A 71 -17.50 10.37 9.58
CA ASP A 71 -17.30 11.79 9.93
C ASP A 71 -15.95 12.32 9.41
N ALA A 72 -15.57 11.97 8.16
CA ALA A 72 -14.29 12.32 7.57
C ALA A 72 -14.12 13.81 7.27
N ASN A 73 -15.18 14.58 7.35
CA ASN A 73 -15.20 16.04 7.25
C ASN A 73 -15.19 16.75 8.63
N VAL A 74 -14.94 16.05 9.72
CA VAL A 74 -14.91 16.59 11.08
C VAL A 74 -13.51 16.55 11.67
N THR A 75 -12.90 17.70 11.92
CA THR A 75 -11.60 17.78 12.60
C THR A 75 -11.67 17.15 13.99
N GLY A 76 -10.74 16.26 14.29
CA GLY A 76 -10.71 15.49 15.54
C GLY A 76 -11.42 14.14 15.44
N ALA A 77 -12.20 13.87 14.40
CA ALA A 77 -12.77 12.54 14.17
C ALA A 77 -11.67 11.48 14.01
N LYS A 78 -11.97 10.27 14.46
CA LYS A 78 -11.02 9.16 14.57
C LYS A 78 -11.50 7.96 13.76
N SER A 79 -10.55 7.28 13.14
CA SER A 79 -10.72 5.97 12.53
C SER A 79 -9.69 5.02 13.13
N LYS A 80 -9.90 3.72 13.00
CA LYS A 80 -8.90 2.72 13.36
C LYS A 80 -8.90 1.58 12.34
N THR A 81 -7.73 1.01 12.13
CA THR A 81 -7.56 -0.21 11.34
C THR A 81 -6.86 -1.27 12.18
N THR A 82 -7.21 -2.53 11.97
CA THR A 82 -6.57 -3.66 12.66
C THR A 82 -6.13 -4.70 11.66
N ILE A 83 -4.82 -4.89 11.52
CA ILE A 83 -4.23 -5.96 10.72
C ILE A 83 -4.17 -7.23 11.56
N LYS A 84 -4.93 -8.26 11.14
CA LYS A 84 -4.98 -9.56 11.85
C LYS A 84 -3.83 -10.47 11.49
N GLY A 85 -3.34 -10.36 10.26
CA GLY A 85 -2.22 -11.15 9.74
C GLY A 85 -2.13 -11.06 8.23
N TRP A 86 -1.09 -11.67 7.70
CA TRP A 86 -0.85 -11.80 6.27
C TRP A 86 -0.19 -13.13 5.99
N ASN A 87 -0.37 -13.61 4.73
CA ASN A 87 0.23 -14.83 4.23
C ASN A 87 0.90 -14.54 2.88
N TYR A 88 1.95 -15.29 2.60
CA TYR A 88 2.53 -15.35 1.28
C TYR A 88 1.61 -16.16 0.37
N ARG A 89 1.34 -15.65 -0.83
CA ARG A 89 0.47 -16.27 -1.82
C ARG A 89 1.03 -16.09 -3.22
N VAL A 90 0.61 -16.97 -4.10
CA VAL A 90 0.70 -16.79 -5.54
C VAL A 90 -0.72 -16.61 -6.03
N TRP A 91 -0.99 -15.52 -6.69
CA TRP A 91 -2.25 -15.25 -7.38
C TRP A 91 -2.08 -15.42 -8.87
N GLU A 92 -3.11 -15.93 -9.49
CA GLU A 92 -3.32 -15.91 -10.93
C GLU A 92 -4.17 -14.67 -11.32
N ALA A 93 -4.39 -14.48 -12.61
CA ALA A 93 -5.13 -13.32 -13.11
C ALA A 93 -6.57 -13.24 -12.54
N TYR A 94 -7.23 -14.39 -12.37
CA TYR A 94 -8.58 -14.45 -11.78
C TYR A 94 -8.60 -13.98 -10.33
N ASP A 95 -7.62 -14.38 -9.51
CA ASP A 95 -7.50 -13.91 -8.12
C ASP A 95 -7.33 -12.40 -8.05
N ALA A 96 -6.45 -11.83 -8.90
CA ALA A 96 -6.22 -10.41 -8.97
C ALA A 96 -7.49 -9.66 -9.41
N PHE A 97 -8.17 -10.14 -10.45
CA PHE A 97 -9.40 -9.55 -10.95
C PHE A 97 -10.50 -9.53 -9.88
N THR A 98 -10.75 -10.66 -9.23
CA THR A 98 -11.83 -10.80 -8.25
C THR A 98 -11.53 -10.14 -6.90
N SER A 99 -10.24 -10.06 -6.49
CA SER A 99 -9.85 -9.53 -5.18
C SER A 99 -9.47 -8.06 -5.18
N ILE A 100 -8.94 -7.53 -6.31
CA ILE A 100 -8.51 -6.14 -6.39
C ILE A 100 -9.58 -5.26 -7.06
N PHE A 101 -10.08 -5.68 -8.22
CA PHE A 101 -10.87 -4.82 -9.09
C PHE A 101 -12.38 -4.92 -8.83
N LEU A 102 -12.95 -6.11 -8.83
CA LEU A 102 -14.40 -6.25 -8.70
C LEU A 102 -14.96 -5.56 -7.45
N PRO A 103 -14.36 -5.68 -6.25
CA PRO A 103 -14.88 -5.02 -5.06
C PRO A 103 -14.80 -3.49 -5.08
N LYS A 104 -14.12 -2.91 -6.08
CA LYS A 104 -13.96 -1.47 -6.22
C LYS A 104 -14.97 -0.86 -7.19
N PHE A 105 -15.45 -1.64 -8.12
CA PHE A 105 -16.36 -1.15 -9.15
C PHE A 105 -17.80 -1.59 -8.91
N PHE A 106 -18.00 -2.62 -8.07
CA PHE A 106 -19.31 -3.22 -7.86
C PHE A 106 -19.62 -3.34 -6.36
N SER A 107 -20.86 -3.08 -6.01
CA SER A 107 -21.35 -3.30 -4.65
C SER A 107 -21.33 -4.80 -4.28
N THR A 108 -21.34 -5.12 -2.99
CA THR A 108 -21.42 -6.51 -2.54
C THR A 108 -22.70 -7.21 -3.06
N GLU A 109 -23.79 -6.44 -3.25
CA GLU A 109 -25.04 -6.95 -3.77
C GLU A 109 -24.96 -7.30 -5.25
N ASP A 110 -24.16 -6.56 -6.02
CA ASP A 110 -23.94 -6.80 -7.45
C ASP A 110 -22.89 -7.88 -7.73
N LEU A 111 -21.96 -8.13 -6.81
CA LEU A 111 -20.84 -9.06 -7.04
C LEU A 111 -21.31 -10.50 -7.29
N ILE A 112 -22.27 -11.01 -6.51
CA ILE A 112 -22.73 -12.41 -6.66
C ILE A 112 -23.45 -12.61 -8.00
N PRO A 113 -24.42 -11.76 -8.39
CA PRO A 113 -25.04 -11.85 -9.72
C PRO A 113 -24.03 -11.69 -10.86
N LEU A 114 -23.08 -10.74 -10.71
CA LEU A 114 -22.04 -10.50 -11.71
C LEU A 114 -21.16 -11.74 -11.92
N LEU A 115 -20.63 -12.33 -10.84
CA LEU A 115 -19.78 -13.52 -10.94
C LEU A 115 -20.53 -14.69 -11.58
N GLY A 116 -21.80 -14.90 -11.23
CA GLY A 116 -22.64 -15.91 -11.87
C GLY A 116 -22.85 -15.64 -13.36
N LEU A 117 -23.05 -14.38 -13.77
CA LEU A 117 -23.15 -14.00 -15.18
C LEU A 117 -21.84 -14.23 -15.92
N LEU A 118 -20.71 -13.82 -15.35
CA LEU A 118 -19.38 -14.02 -15.93
C LEU A 118 -19.10 -15.50 -16.17
N GLU A 119 -19.41 -16.36 -15.20
CA GLU A 119 -19.26 -17.81 -15.32
C GLU A 119 -20.12 -18.38 -16.46
N LEU A 120 -21.41 -17.97 -16.57
CA LEU A 120 -22.31 -18.36 -17.63
C LEU A 120 -21.83 -17.90 -19.02
N GLN A 121 -21.12 -16.79 -19.10
CA GLN A 121 -20.53 -16.26 -20.33
C GLN A 121 -19.12 -16.83 -20.62
N GLY A 122 -18.66 -17.81 -19.84
CA GLY A 122 -17.38 -18.47 -20.03
C GLY A 122 -16.19 -17.78 -19.40
N TYR A 123 -16.37 -16.69 -18.64
CA TYR A 123 -15.33 -15.98 -17.91
C TYR A 123 -15.16 -16.56 -16.49
N ASN A 124 -14.84 -17.84 -16.41
CA ASN A 124 -14.54 -18.53 -15.15
C ASN A 124 -13.02 -18.52 -14.85
N GLU A 125 -12.66 -18.99 -13.67
CA GLU A 125 -11.28 -19.08 -13.21
C GLU A 125 -10.35 -19.77 -14.22
N THR A 126 -10.77 -20.94 -14.73
CA THR A 126 -9.96 -21.71 -15.68
C THR A 126 -9.73 -20.94 -16.98
N THR A 127 -10.76 -20.30 -17.52
CA THR A 127 -10.66 -19.58 -18.79
C THR A 127 -9.80 -18.32 -18.63
N ILE A 128 -10.04 -17.54 -17.57
CA ILE A 128 -9.26 -16.31 -17.31
C ILE A 128 -7.78 -16.67 -17.10
N ASN A 129 -7.47 -17.66 -16.26
CA ASN A 129 -6.09 -18.05 -15.99
C ASN A 129 -5.39 -18.72 -17.19
N THR A 130 -6.15 -19.28 -18.13
CA THR A 130 -5.61 -19.80 -19.39
C THR A 130 -5.29 -18.69 -20.38
N ASN A 131 -6.12 -17.66 -20.46
CA ASN A 131 -5.93 -16.51 -21.37
C ASN A 131 -4.89 -15.51 -20.84
N TYR A 132 -4.86 -15.32 -19.53
CA TYR A 132 -3.96 -14.41 -18.81
C TYR A 132 -3.03 -15.21 -17.90
N THR A 133 -1.88 -15.61 -18.43
CA THR A 133 -0.99 -16.61 -17.81
C THR A 133 -0.02 -16.05 -16.76
N ASN A 134 -0.15 -14.77 -16.39
CA ASN A 134 0.71 -14.16 -15.38
C ASN A 134 0.40 -14.68 -13.98
N ASN A 135 1.47 -14.96 -13.24
CA ASN A 135 1.41 -15.30 -11.83
C ASN A 135 2.03 -14.20 -10.98
N TYR A 136 1.32 -13.77 -9.96
CA TYR A 136 1.71 -12.68 -9.08
C TYR A 136 2.03 -13.21 -7.70
N THR A 137 3.27 -13.02 -7.27
CA THR A 137 3.70 -13.41 -5.94
C THR A 137 3.55 -12.23 -4.98
N LEU A 138 2.82 -12.44 -3.88
CA LEU A 138 2.50 -11.35 -2.97
C LEU A 138 2.33 -11.81 -1.52
N TRP A 139 2.44 -10.84 -0.62
CA TRP A 139 1.92 -10.95 0.73
C TRP A 139 0.53 -10.32 0.78
N TYR A 140 -0.45 -11.11 1.18
CA TYR A 140 -1.83 -10.68 1.29
C TYR A 140 -2.35 -10.90 2.70
N GLY A 141 -3.02 -9.90 3.23
CA GLY A 141 -3.67 -9.94 4.53
C GLY A 141 -5.04 -9.29 4.49
N ILE A 142 -5.74 -9.37 5.60
CA ILE A 142 -7.04 -8.72 5.80
C ILE A 142 -6.91 -7.77 6.97
N ARG A 143 -7.38 -6.54 6.78
CA ARG A 143 -7.54 -5.54 7.83
C ARG A 143 -9.02 -5.25 8.10
N SER A 144 -9.35 -5.07 9.35
CA SER A 144 -10.65 -4.54 9.78
C SER A 144 -10.56 -3.03 9.89
N VAL A 145 -11.56 -2.32 9.39
CA VAL A 145 -11.60 -0.87 9.33
C VAL A 145 -12.85 -0.36 10.05
N TRP A 146 -12.69 0.68 10.85
CA TRP A 146 -13.77 1.45 11.46
C TRP A 146 -13.78 2.83 10.82
N ASN A 147 -14.93 3.24 10.29
CA ASN A 147 -15.13 4.55 9.68
C ASN A 147 -14.74 5.68 10.65
N PHE A 148 -14.48 6.86 10.11
CA PHE A 148 -14.24 8.03 10.94
C PHE A 148 -15.47 8.33 11.78
N THR A 149 -15.24 8.67 13.06
CA THR A 149 -16.27 9.09 14.00
C THR A 149 -15.72 10.14 14.97
N ASP A 150 -16.52 11.12 15.30
CA ASP A 150 -16.26 12.13 16.34
C ASP A 150 -16.64 11.64 17.73
N SER A 151 -17.29 10.49 17.82
CA SER A 151 -17.79 9.85 19.05
C SER A 151 -17.00 8.58 19.41
N THR A 152 -17.65 7.58 19.97
CA THR A 152 -17.08 6.29 20.32
C THR A 152 -17.15 5.31 19.15
N PHE A 153 -16.09 4.52 18.96
CA PHE A 153 -16.10 3.48 17.93
C PHE A 153 -17.20 2.45 18.18
N MET A 154 -17.82 2.02 17.10
CA MET A 154 -18.69 0.84 17.14
C MET A 154 -17.89 -0.39 17.60
N GLU A 155 -18.58 -1.35 18.26
CA GLU A 155 -17.97 -2.60 18.70
C GLU A 155 -17.40 -3.39 17.52
N LYS A 156 -18.13 -3.48 16.42
CA LYS A 156 -17.71 -4.17 15.21
C LYS A 156 -17.05 -3.22 14.22
N PRO A 157 -16.12 -3.71 13.38
CA PRO A 157 -15.60 -2.93 12.27
C PRO A 157 -16.73 -2.59 11.28
N SER A 158 -16.59 -1.46 10.60
CA SER A 158 -17.51 -1.03 9.57
C SER A 158 -17.41 -1.95 8.35
N TYR A 159 -16.17 -2.30 7.97
CA TYR A 159 -15.90 -3.25 6.88
C TYR A 159 -14.55 -3.94 7.06
N THR A 160 -14.26 -4.85 6.16
CA THR A 160 -12.94 -5.48 6.04
C THR A 160 -12.43 -5.31 4.62
N GLU A 161 -11.14 -5.08 4.47
CA GLU A 161 -10.49 -4.96 3.17
C GLU A 161 -9.16 -5.68 3.12
N GLY A 162 -8.66 -5.91 1.90
CA GLY A 162 -7.35 -6.49 1.67
C GLY A 162 -6.23 -5.50 1.99
N ILE A 163 -5.08 -6.04 2.38
CA ILE A 163 -3.80 -5.36 2.34
C ILE A 163 -2.86 -6.21 1.52
N LEU A 164 -2.19 -5.61 0.54
CA LEU A 164 -1.37 -6.36 -0.40
C LEU A 164 -0.02 -5.67 -0.65
N VAL A 165 1.00 -6.52 -0.84
CA VAL A 165 2.35 -6.12 -1.25
C VAL A 165 2.83 -7.14 -2.25
N LEU A 166 3.07 -6.75 -3.51
CA LEU A 166 3.69 -7.63 -4.48
C LEU A 166 5.17 -7.84 -4.13
N GLN A 167 5.67 -9.06 -4.32
CA GLN A 167 7.09 -9.35 -4.11
C GLN A 167 7.96 -8.61 -5.11
N ASN A 168 7.49 -8.50 -6.36
CA ASN A 168 8.13 -7.71 -7.40
C ASN A 168 7.23 -6.52 -7.74
N PRO A 169 7.64 -5.27 -7.48
CA PRO A 169 6.82 -4.09 -7.78
C PRO A 169 6.54 -3.88 -9.28
N LEU A 170 7.34 -4.47 -10.18
CA LEU A 170 7.07 -4.43 -11.61
C LEU A 170 5.87 -5.29 -12.04
N ASP A 171 5.41 -6.21 -11.19
CA ASP A 171 4.24 -7.03 -11.50
C ASP A 171 2.91 -6.25 -11.38
N TYR A 172 2.92 -5.04 -10.79
CA TYR A 172 1.73 -4.17 -10.80
C TYR A 172 1.34 -3.73 -12.22
N GLU A 173 2.30 -3.49 -13.11
CA GLU A 173 2.05 -3.22 -14.52
C GLU A 173 1.31 -4.38 -15.18
N LYS A 174 1.80 -5.60 -14.97
CA LYS A 174 1.16 -6.81 -15.55
C LYS A 174 -0.27 -7.01 -15.04
N ILE A 175 -0.52 -6.75 -13.74
CA ILE A 175 -1.87 -6.81 -13.16
C ILE A 175 -2.79 -5.78 -13.85
N LEU A 176 -2.30 -4.57 -14.08
CA LEU A 176 -3.05 -3.52 -14.76
C LEU A 176 -3.35 -3.89 -16.20
N ASP A 177 -2.37 -4.41 -16.92
CA ASP A 177 -2.51 -4.83 -18.32
C ASP A 177 -3.50 -6.00 -18.45
N ASP A 178 -3.36 -7.04 -17.62
CA ASP A 178 -4.28 -8.17 -17.61
C ASP A 178 -5.72 -7.71 -17.31
N TYR A 179 -5.89 -6.80 -16.33
CA TYR A 179 -7.18 -6.22 -16.03
C TYR A 179 -7.77 -5.43 -17.22
N ASN A 180 -7.01 -4.51 -17.81
CA ASN A 180 -7.51 -3.67 -18.90
C ASN A 180 -7.88 -4.50 -20.14
N ASN A 181 -7.10 -5.54 -20.44
CA ASN A 181 -7.39 -6.45 -21.53
C ASN A 181 -8.69 -7.22 -21.25
N LEU A 182 -8.84 -7.79 -20.04
CA LEU A 182 -10.07 -8.48 -19.64
C LEU A 182 -11.27 -7.54 -19.60
N ALA A 183 -11.12 -6.33 -19.07
CA ALA A 183 -12.18 -5.31 -19.07
C ALA A 183 -12.64 -4.96 -20.48
N SER A 184 -11.73 -4.87 -21.45
CA SER A 184 -12.06 -4.64 -22.85
C SER A 184 -12.83 -5.79 -23.48
N GLU A 185 -12.47 -7.04 -23.16
CA GLU A 185 -13.24 -8.23 -23.59
C GLU A 185 -14.64 -8.22 -22.98
N LEU A 186 -14.76 -8.00 -21.67
CA LEU A 186 -16.05 -7.98 -20.97
C LEU A 186 -16.96 -6.88 -21.50
N ASN A 187 -16.40 -5.68 -21.75
CA ASN A 187 -17.15 -4.55 -22.31
C ASN A 187 -17.58 -4.77 -23.76
N SER A 188 -16.92 -5.67 -24.50
CA SER A 188 -17.31 -6.05 -25.85
C SER A 188 -18.48 -7.06 -25.90
N ASN A 189 -18.81 -7.69 -24.75
CA ASN A 189 -19.87 -8.68 -24.66
C ASN A 189 -21.24 -8.01 -24.41
N PRO A 190 -22.17 -8.03 -25.40
CA PRO A 190 -23.46 -7.35 -25.28
C PRO A 190 -24.39 -7.95 -24.22
N ILE A 191 -24.17 -9.19 -23.76
CA ILE A 191 -24.95 -9.81 -22.69
C ILE A 191 -24.53 -9.22 -21.34
N ILE A 192 -23.27 -8.87 -21.17
CA ILE A 192 -22.73 -8.26 -19.95
C ILE A 192 -23.09 -6.78 -19.90
N THR A 193 -22.88 -6.05 -20.99
CA THR A 193 -23.04 -4.59 -21.06
C THR A 193 -24.45 -4.13 -21.45
N GLY A 194 -25.30 -5.03 -21.94
CA GLY A 194 -26.68 -4.73 -22.35
C GLY A 194 -27.71 -5.07 -21.28
N PRO A 195 -29.01 -4.86 -21.64
CA PRO A 195 -30.11 -5.19 -20.73
C PRO A 195 -30.14 -6.70 -20.39
N PRO A 196 -30.48 -7.08 -19.16
CA PRO A 196 -30.91 -6.21 -18.04
C PRO A 196 -29.76 -5.72 -17.15
N TYR A 197 -28.50 -6.10 -17.41
CA TYR A 197 -27.40 -5.97 -16.47
C TYR A 197 -26.67 -4.63 -16.52
N PHE A 198 -26.31 -4.14 -17.71
CA PHE A 198 -25.61 -2.88 -17.94
C PHE A 198 -24.28 -2.75 -17.18
N TYR A 199 -23.56 -3.85 -16.93
CA TYR A 199 -22.26 -3.81 -16.29
C TYR A 199 -21.22 -3.14 -17.19
N ASN A 200 -20.35 -2.33 -16.60
CA ASN A 200 -19.26 -1.66 -17.29
C ASN A 200 -17.99 -1.77 -16.47
N PHE A 201 -16.89 -2.15 -17.11
CA PHE A 201 -15.58 -2.33 -16.52
C PHE A 201 -14.67 -1.17 -17.00
N PRO A 202 -14.40 -0.16 -16.14
CA PRO A 202 -13.61 0.98 -16.59
C PRO A 202 -12.17 0.58 -16.86
N ASN A 203 -11.62 1.01 -18.00
CA ASN A 203 -10.17 0.94 -18.22
C ASN A 203 -9.46 1.91 -17.28
N LEU A 204 -8.36 1.46 -16.69
CA LEU A 204 -7.59 2.23 -15.72
C LEU A 204 -6.29 2.73 -16.36
N THR A 205 -5.95 3.99 -16.08
CA THR A 205 -4.59 4.50 -16.31
C THR A 205 -3.67 4.04 -15.19
N ALA A 206 -2.36 4.10 -15.41
CA ALA A 206 -1.35 3.81 -14.38
C ALA A 206 -1.56 4.65 -13.11
N ASP A 207 -1.76 5.96 -13.26
CA ASP A 207 -2.04 6.88 -12.14
C ASP A 207 -3.35 6.54 -11.43
N GLY A 208 -4.39 6.18 -12.17
CA GLY A 208 -5.70 5.78 -11.64
C GLY A 208 -5.62 4.48 -10.86
N PHE A 209 -4.88 3.50 -11.39
CA PHE A 209 -4.66 2.22 -10.71
C PHE A 209 -3.85 2.38 -9.43
N LEU A 210 -2.74 3.13 -9.48
CA LEU A 210 -1.93 3.38 -8.28
C LEU A 210 -2.71 4.17 -7.22
N TRP A 211 -3.51 5.15 -7.64
CA TRP A 211 -4.44 5.86 -6.77
C TRP A 211 -5.43 4.91 -6.09
N MET A 212 -6.07 4.06 -6.87
CA MET A 212 -7.00 3.05 -6.33
C MET A 212 -6.32 2.15 -5.30
N LEU A 213 -5.12 1.64 -5.59
CA LEU A 213 -4.37 0.79 -4.67
C LEU A 213 -3.97 1.52 -3.39
N ALA A 214 -3.54 2.78 -3.49
CA ALA A 214 -3.08 3.57 -2.35
C ALA A 214 -4.19 3.79 -1.31
N PHE A 215 -5.45 3.92 -1.76
CA PHE A 215 -6.62 3.98 -0.88
C PHE A 215 -7.06 2.61 -0.36
N ASN A 216 -6.75 1.54 -1.08
CA ASN A 216 -7.34 0.22 -0.87
C ASN A 216 -6.34 -0.84 -0.43
N GLY A 217 -5.44 -0.44 0.47
CA GLY A 217 -4.60 -1.41 1.14
C GLY A 217 -3.25 -1.67 0.49
N LEU A 218 -2.77 -0.79 -0.39
CA LEU A 218 -1.37 -0.82 -0.80
C LEU A 218 -0.47 -0.69 0.44
N ALA A 219 0.48 -1.61 0.55
CA ALA A 219 1.59 -1.43 1.46
C ALA A 219 2.91 -1.53 0.68
N LEU A 220 3.97 -0.91 1.21
CA LEU A 220 5.28 -0.90 0.59
C LEU A 220 6.20 -1.93 1.26
N ALA A 221 7.03 -2.62 0.47
CA ALA A 221 8.09 -3.47 0.99
C ALA A 221 9.40 -2.68 1.13
N LYS A 222 10.29 -3.16 1.99
CA LYS A 222 11.65 -2.62 2.15
C LYS A 222 12.60 -3.22 1.14
N PRO A 223 13.57 -2.43 0.64
CA PRO A 223 13.79 -1.00 0.90
C PRO A 223 12.72 -0.13 0.21
N PHE A 224 12.10 0.81 0.96
CA PHE A 224 10.97 1.60 0.46
C PHE A 224 11.28 2.47 -0.77
N PRO A 225 12.45 3.16 -0.85
CA PRO A 225 12.76 3.98 -2.01
C PRO A 225 12.75 3.16 -3.30
N GLU A 226 13.51 2.11 -3.35
CA GLU A 226 13.65 1.26 -4.53
C GLU A 226 12.33 0.56 -4.90
N TYR A 227 11.54 0.18 -3.87
CA TYR A 227 10.24 -0.45 -4.11
C TYR A 227 9.26 0.54 -4.75
N ALA A 228 9.15 1.75 -4.19
CA ALA A 228 8.22 2.76 -4.68
C ALA A 228 8.65 3.33 -6.05
N GLU A 229 9.94 3.54 -6.26
CA GLU A 229 10.48 3.96 -7.57
C GLU A 229 10.19 2.91 -8.66
N ASN A 230 10.43 1.63 -8.37
CA ASN A 230 10.14 0.56 -9.31
C ASN A 230 8.64 0.39 -9.55
N LEU A 231 7.79 0.60 -8.54
CA LEU A 231 6.35 0.59 -8.67
C LEU A 231 5.86 1.71 -9.62
N ILE A 232 6.29 2.95 -9.39
CA ILE A 232 5.88 4.11 -10.18
C ILE A 232 6.41 4.01 -11.62
N ASN A 233 7.70 3.71 -11.77
CA ASN A 233 8.35 3.63 -13.08
C ASN A 233 7.85 2.42 -13.87
N GLY A 234 7.64 1.28 -13.22
CA GLY A 234 7.10 0.08 -13.85
C GLY A 234 5.69 0.29 -14.37
N LEU A 235 4.83 0.95 -13.59
CA LEU A 235 3.48 1.32 -14.04
C LEU A 235 3.48 2.40 -15.14
N GLY A 236 4.55 3.19 -15.29
CA GLY A 236 4.58 4.33 -16.20
C GLY A 236 3.69 5.49 -15.72
N CYS A 237 3.63 5.73 -14.40
CA CYS A 237 2.85 6.85 -13.86
C CYS A 237 3.44 8.19 -14.29
N GLU A 238 2.58 9.12 -14.75
CA GLU A 238 2.99 10.45 -15.23
C GLU A 238 2.80 11.55 -14.16
N ASN A 239 1.75 11.42 -13.35
CA ASN A 239 1.36 12.43 -12.36
C ASN A 239 1.60 11.96 -10.92
N VAL A 240 2.45 10.95 -10.73
CA VAL A 240 2.84 10.45 -9.42
C VAL A 240 4.35 10.52 -9.27
N SER A 241 4.79 11.02 -8.12
CA SER A 241 6.19 11.04 -7.73
C SER A 241 6.40 10.42 -6.37
N PHE A 242 7.65 10.15 -6.03
CA PHE A 242 8.04 9.55 -4.77
C PHE A 242 8.96 10.47 -3.98
N SER A 243 8.78 10.51 -2.67
CA SER A 243 9.68 11.19 -1.74
C SER A 243 10.02 10.27 -0.56
N PHE A 244 11.26 10.31 -0.11
CA PHE A 244 11.71 9.57 1.05
C PHE A 244 12.49 10.44 2.03
N ASN A 245 12.00 10.50 3.26
CA ASN A 245 12.68 11.20 4.33
C ASN A 245 13.51 10.21 5.17
N VAL A 246 14.84 10.28 5.03
CA VAL A 246 15.79 9.39 5.72
C VAL A 246 15.71 9.53 7.24
N ASN A 247 15.46 10.73 7.76
CA ASN A 247 15.49 11.00 9.20
C ASN A 247 14.37 10.29 9.95
N ASN A 248 13.14 10.29 9.40
CA ASN A 248 11.97 9.65 10.02
C ASN A 248 11.58 8.33 9.33
N LYS A 249 12.33 7.90 8.31
CA LYS A 249 12.08 6.68 7.52
C LYS A 249 10.67 6.62 6.94
N GLN A 250 10.14 7.76 6.53
CA GLN A 250 8.84 7.87 5.87
C GLN A 250 9.01 7.94 4.36
N ALA A 251 8.25 7.12 3.66
CA ALA A 251 8.07 7.15 2.22
C ALA A 251 6.77 7.87 1.89
N ALA A 252 6.72 8.67 0.84
CA ALA A 252 5.50 9.31 0.38
C ALA A 252 5.30 9.11 -1.12
N LEU A 253 4.10 8.70 -1.50
CA LEU A 253 3.58 8.83 -2.87
C LEU A 253 2.89 10.18 -2.98
N ILE A 254 3.26 10.97 -3.98
CA ILE A 254 2.75 12.32 -4.21
C ILE A 254 2.01 12.32 -5.54
N PHE A 255 0.70 12.49 -5.49
CA PHE A 255 -0.20 12.53 -6.63
C PHE A 255 -0.51 13.98 -7.00
N ASN A 256 -0.21 14.39 -8.22
CA ASN A 256 -0.69 15.64 -8.78
C ASN A 256 -2.10 15.45 -9.33
N LYS A 257 -3.04 16.19 -8.83
CA LYS A 257 -4.46 16.08 -9.16
C LYS A 257 -5.01 17.39 -9.69
N THR A 258 -6.03 17.28 -10.51
CA THR A 258 -6.80 18.43 -11.02
C THR A 258 -8.22 18.30 -10.53
N GLY A 259 -8.67 19.31 -9.78
CA GLY A 259 -10.04 19.50 -9.35
C GLY A 259 -10.59 20.80 -9.94
N ILE A 260 -11.10 21.70 -9.09
CA ILE A 260 -11.41 23.07 -9.51
C ILE A 260 -10.12 23.82 -9.84
N THR A 261 -9.10 23.61 -9.02
CA THR A 261 -7.71 24.01 -9.30
C THR A 261 -6.79 22.80 -9.18
N ASN A 262 -5.51 22.94 -9.53
CA ASN A 262 -4.54 21.91 -9.27
C ASN A 262 -4.26 21.80 -7.78
N TYR A 263 -4.04 20.55 -7.31
CA TYR A 263 -3.70 20.24 -5.93
C TYR A 263 -2.83 18.99 -5.86
N THR A 264 -2.21 18.77 -4.72
CA THR A 264 -1.42 17.55 -4.48
C THR A 264 -2.03 16.72 -3.36
N VAL A 265 -1.89 15.40 -3.48
CA VAL A 265 -2.22 14.46 -2.42
C VAL A 265 -0.96 13.68 -2.07
N GLU A 266 -0.54 13.79 -0.83
CA GLU A 266 0.64 13.10 -0.29
C GLU A 266 0.18 11.95 0.62
N ILE A 267 0.55 10.73 0.26
CA ILE A 267 0.23 9.51 1.02
C ILE A 267 1.52 8.97 1.62
N TYR A 268 1.68 9.12 2.92
CA TYR A 268 2.87 8.71 3.65
C TYR A 268 2.73 7.30 4.19
N TYR A 269 3.79 6.53 4.03
CA TYR A 269 3.92 5.18 4.54
C TYR A 269 4.92 5.16 5.71
N GLY A 270 4.51 4.58 6.82
CA GLY A 270 5.31 4.47 8.03
C GLY A 270 6.32 3.32 7.97
N PRO A 271 7.06 3.07 9.07
CA PRO A 271 8.10 2.03 9.12
C PRO A 271 7.61 0.61 8.86
N GLN A 272 6.30 0.38 8.92
CA GLN A 272 5.66 -0.89 8.61
C GLN A 272 5.25 -1.03 7.13
N GLY A 273 5.46 0.02 6.33
CA GLY A 273 5.01 0.07 4.94
C GLY A 273 3.52 0.32 4.76
N THR A 274 2.79 0.66 5.83
CA THR A 274 1.36 1.01 5.82
C THR A 274 1.16 2.52 5.85
N LEU A 275 -0.02 2.98 5.43
CA LEU A 275 -0.43 4.37 5.53
C LEU A 275 -0.15 4.90 6.95
N SER A 276 0.52 6.03 7.06
CA SER A 276 0.78 6.71 8.34
C SER A 276 0.28 8.14 8.38
N LYS A 277 0.19 8.79 7.21
CA LYS A 277 -0.29 10.17 7.08
C LYS A 277 -0.85 10.38 5.68
N PHE A 278 -1.88 11.18 5.58
CA PHE A 278 -2.51 11.59 4.33
C PHE A 278 -2.70 13.09 4.35
N ILE A 279 -2.28 13.78 3.29
CA ILE A 279 -2.38 15.24 3.20
C ILE A 279 -2.92 15.62 1.83
N VAL A 280 -3.79 16.62 1.81
CA VAL A 280 -4.19 17.36 0.60
C VAL A 280 -3.68 18.79 0.72
N LYS A 281 -3.02 19.28 -0.31
CA LYS A 281 -2.45 20.63 -0.38
C LYS A 281 -2.89 21.33 -1.64
N ASP A 282 -3.09 22.64 -1.56
CA ASP A 282 -3.33 23.48 -2.73
C ASP A 282 -2.01 23.80 -3.48
N ILE A 283 -2.14 24.64 -4.52
CA ILE A 283 -0.99 25.07 -5.33
C ILE A 283 0.00 25.97 -4.58
N ALA A 284 -0.39 26.55 -3.44
CA ALA A 284 0.49 27.34 -2.57
C ALA A 284 1.21 26.48 -1.52
N ASP A 285 1.02 25.15 -1.57
CA ASP A 285 1.52 24.17 -0.60
C ASP A 285 0.83 24.29 0.79
N ASP A 286 -0.30 24.99 0.86
CA ASP A 286 -1.10 25.09 2.06
C ASP A 286 -1.93 23.83 2.29
N THR A 287 -1.89 23.29 3.50
CA THR A 287 -2.63 22.07 3.85
C THR A 287 -4.13 22.34 3.96
N ILE A 288 -4.90 21.68 3.12
CA ILE A 288 -6.37 21.73 3.10
C ILE A 288 -6.97 20.67 4.03
N TYR A 289 -6.39 19.45 3.96
CA TYR A 289 -6.87 18.28 4.71
C TYR A 289 -5.72 17.44 5.18
N GLN A 290 -5.79 16.92 6.40
CA GLN A 290 -4.73 16.09 6.95
C GLN A 290 -5.29 15.02 7.89
N ILE A 291 -4.90 13.76 7.61
CA ILE A 291 -5.07 12.62 8.52
C ILE A 291 -3.68 12.20 9.00
N ILE A 292 -3.54 11.87 10.28
CA ILE A 292 -2.33 11.26 10.82
C ILE A 292 -2.65 9.99 11.58
N SER A 293 -1.72 9.04 11.51
CA SER A 293 -1.70 7.88 12.41
C SER A 293 -1.19 8.30 13.79
N ARG A 294 -1.95 7.96 14.82
CA ARG A 294 -1.53 8.07 16.23
C ARG A 294 -1.23 6.67 16.75
N ASN A 295 0.03 6.27 16.73
CA ASN A 295 0.44 5.05 17.40
C ASN A 295 0.22 5.20 18.91
N SER A 296 -0.71 4.42 19.46
CA SER A 296 -0.94 4.35 20.90
C SER A 296 0.25 3.76 21.66
N ASP A 297 1.17 3.09 20.96
CA ASP A 297 2.30 2.39 21.57
C ASP A 297 3.26 3.34 22.31
N TRP A 298 3.49 4.56 21.80
CA TRP A 298 4.37 5.49 22.50
C TRP A 298 3.77 5.98 23.83
N ILE A 299 2.44 6.12 23.93
CA ILE A 299 1.75 6.49 25.18
C ILE A 299 1.93 5.36 26.20
N PHE A 300 1.77 4.10 25.76
CA PHE A 300 2.01 2.93 26.60
C PHE A 300 3.46 2.88 27.09
N TYR A 301 4.44 3.05 26.20
CA TYR A 301 5.86 3.09 26.60
C TYR A 301 6.17 4.27 27.51
N THR A 302 5.57 5.44 27.30
CA THR A 302 5.76 6.60 28.18
C THR A 302 5.20 6.34 29.56
N ILE A 303 4.00 5.78 29.66
CA ILE A 303 3.39 5.37 30.93
C ILE A 303 4.26 4.29 31.61
N LEU A 304 4.73 3.31 30.88
CA LEU A 304 5.61 2.25 31.38
C LEU A 304 6.92 2.82 31.94
N ILE A 305 7.55 3.76 31.23
CA ILE A 305 8.78 4.46 31.69
C ILE A 305 8.51 5.25 32.98
N ILE A 306 7.38 5.95 33.07
CA ILE A 306 7.00 6.70 34.30
C ILE A 306 6.81 5.74 35.46
N ILE A 307 6.14 4.61 35.27
CA ILE A 307 5.93 3.60 36.29
C ILE A 307 7.25 3.01 36.76
N VAL A 308 8.13 2.63 35.83
CA VAL A 308 9.46 2.05 36.17
C VAL A 308 10.33 3.07 36.89
N ALA A 309 10.35 4.35 36.46
CA ALA A 309 11.06 5.42 37.15
C ALA A 309 10.52 5.68 38.55
N GLY A 310 9.18 5.64 38.73
CA GLY A 310 8.52 5.77 40.04
C GLY A 310 8.90 4.64 41.00
N ILE A 311 8.92 3.40 40.54
CA ILE A 311 9.32 2.22 41.36
C ILE A 311 10.81 2.33 41.71
N ALA A 312 11.69 2.68 40.79
CA ALA A 312 13.11 2.86 41.05
C ALA A 312 13.36 3.98 42.09
N GLY A 313 12.62 5.08 41.99
CA GLY A 313 12.65 6.19 42.95
C GLY A 313 12.23 5.75 44.36
N LEU A 314 11.16 4.96 44.50
CA LEU A 314 10.69 4.41 45.77
C LEU A 314 11.71 3.45 46.40
N ILE A 315 12.33 2.58 45.59
CA ILE A 315 13.38 1.67 46.04
C ILE A 315 14.60 2.47 46.53
N GLY A 316 15.05 3.46 45.77
CA GLY A 316 16.15 4.36 46.14
C GLY A 316 15.87 5.10 47.46
N TYR A 317 14.66 5.66 47.58
CA TYR A 317 14.24 6.34 48.82
C TYR A 317 14.22 5.40 50.03
N THR A 318 13.71 4.18 49.88
CA THR A 318 13.68 3.20 51.00
C THR A 318 15.09 2.77 51.42
N ILE A 319 16.02 2.60 50.48
CA ILE A 319 17.42 2.28 50.77
C ILE A 319 18.10 3.43 51.53
N LEU A 320 17.92 4.67 51.07
CA LEU A 320 18.48 5.85 51.72
C LEU A 320 17.93 6.08 53.10
N ARG A 321 16.61 5.86 53.30
CA ARG A 321 15.97 5.93 54.62
C ARG A 321 16.52 4.88 55.61
N LYS A 322 16.71 3.63 55.14
CA LYS A 322 17.34 2.56 55.96
C LYS A 322 18.78 2.87 56.33
N LYS A 323 19.56 3.54 55.45
CA LYS A 323 20.91 3.97 55.79
C LYS A 323 20.96 5.13 56.80
N LYS A 324 19.98 6.05 56.77
CA LYS A 324 19.87 7.14 57.76
C LYS A 324 19.47 6.64 59.15
N LEU A 325 18.68 5.54 59.22
CA LEU A 325 18.24 4.96 60.49
C LEU A 325 19.31 4.06 61.18
N LYS A 326 20.40 3.75 60.46
CA LYS A 326 21.54 2.95 60.98
C LYS A 326 22.77 3.83 61.40
N ARG A 327 22.68 5.14 61.24
CA ARG A 327 23.61 6.14 61.79
C ARG A 327 22.97 6.81 62.97
#